data_de9c079f8fd2d66d07c977eae01ae0f4
#
_entry.id   de9c079f8fd2d66d07c977eae01ae0f4
#
_cell.length_a   1.000
_cell.length_b   1.000
_cell.length_c   1.000
_cell.angle_alpha   90.00
_cell.angle_beta   90.00
_cell.angle_gamma   90.00
#
_symmetry.space_group_name_H-M   'P 1'
#
loop_
_entity.id
_entity.type
_entity.pdbx_description
1 polymer ?
#
loop_
_entity_poly.entity_id
_entity_poly.type
_entity_poly.pdbx_seq_one_letter_code
_entity_poly.pdbx_strand_id
1 'polypeptide(L)'
;MGQARLHSNLNAFSKGTPQPTSPRGRRYNFRPTPHSELDSERHENSSNDFKDNSMRAKWANRFPRWPPHRIDGRIYELSHLHPFRYPLLLPEKLNRESREVEIRVAFSAHTFTRGCSIAEDPDYHYSTAPRDLRKFCPNRYELSKILPDVVRSLDVRKCFFTDRNNYFVVELPEPLPAGFEYRVFFDVRGVAEPNAVLLFIQSAYAGDTRKSPRGRRGEKVRFRMLVSKALEGQRVKRPP
;
A
#
# COMPACT_ATOMS: atom_id res chain seq x y z
N MET A 1 -26.35 -22.74 33.17
CA MET A 1 -25.54 -21.53 33.26
C MET A 1 -24.07 -21.93 33.11
N GLY A 2 -23.50 -21.86 31.92
CA GLY A 2 -22.12 -22.26 31.60
C GLY A 2 -21.50 -21.18 30.77
N GLN A 3 -20.66 -20.34 31.40
CA GLN A 3 -19.82 -19.39 30.71
C GLN A 3 -18.69 -20.16 30.05
N ALA A 4 -18.70 -20.24 28.71
CA ALA A 4 -17.56 -20.71 27.93
C ALA A 4 -16.50 -19.64 27.97
N ARG A 5 -15.43 -19.91 28.70
CA ARG A 5 -14.18 -19.12 28.68
C ARG A 5 -13.52 -19.26 27.30
N LEU A 6 -13.58 -18.21 26.51
CA LEU A 6 -12.69 -18.01 25.36
C LEU A 6 -11.28 -17.67 25.91
N HIS A 7 -10.56 -18.69 26.31
CA HIS A 7 -9.14 -18.54 26.61
C HIS A 7 -8.34 -18.90 25.35
N SER A 8 -7.58 -17.90 24.96
CA SER A 8 -6.20 -18.04 24.49
C SER A 8 -5.94 -18.45 23.05
N ASN A 9 -5.32 -17.54 22.38
CA ASN A 9 -4.10 -17.78 21.61
C ASN A 9 -3.37 -16.44 21.31
N LEU A 10 -3.29 -15.58 22.33
CA LEU A 10 -2.55 -14.30 22.23
C LEU A 10 -1.03 -14.45 22.48
N ASN A 11 -0.55 -15.63 22.88
CA ASN A 11 0.88 -15.85 23.22
C ASN A 11 1.80 -16.03 21.99
N ALA A 12 1.28 -15.97 20.78
CA ALA A 12 2.13 -16.05 19.56
C ALA A 12 2.91 -14.77 19.24
N PHE A 13 2.73 -13.70 20.02
CA PHE A 13 3.38 -12.40 19.73
C PHE A 13 4.74 -12.18 20.40
N SER A 14 5.20 -13.06 21.29
CA SER A 14 6.33 -12.72 22.17
C SER A 14 7.65 -13.42 21.91
N LYS A 15 7.80 -14.25 20.88
CA LYS A 15 9.12 -14.81 20.55
C LYS A 15 9.66 -14.15 19.29
N GLY A 16 10.70 -13.34 19.51
CA GLY A 16 11.39 -12.52 18.53
C GLY A 16 11.70 -13.26 17.24
N THR A 17 11.04 -12.82 16.17
CA THR A 17 11.50 -13.13 14.83
C THR A 17 12.71 -12.25 14.55
N PRO A 18 13.89 -12.81 14.19
CA PRO A 18 14.98 -11.99 13.68
C PRO A 18 14.46 -11.24 12.46
N GLN A 19 14.71 -9.95 12.42
CA GLN A 19 14.40 -9.14 11.25
C GLN A 19 15.20 -9.72 10.08
N PRO A 20 14.57 -10.10 8.95
CA PRO A 20 15.32 -10.42 7.77
C PRO A 20 16.05 -9.16 7.32
N THR A 21 17.38 -9.21 7.30
CA THR A 21 18.22 -8.25 6.59
C THR A 21 17.75 -8.24 5.13
N SER A 22 17.08 -7.17 4.74
CA SER A 22 16.59 -6.98 3.38
C SER A 22 17.77 -6.92 2.41
N PRO A 23 17.83 -7.75 1.38
CA PRO A 23 18.78 -7.56 0.30
C PRO A 23 18.46 -6.24 -0.41
N ARG A 24 19.53 -5.50 -0.72
CA ARG A 24 19.56 -4.22 -1.43
C ARG A 24 18.58 -4.20 -2.60
N GLY A 25 17.74 -3.16 -2.60
CA GLY A 25 16.66 -2.96 -3.54
C GLY A 25 17.08 -3.11 -5.01
N ARG A 26 16.51 -4.05 -5.69
CA ARG A 26 16.47 -4.03 -7.14
C ARG A 26 15.49 -2.94 -7.56
N ARG A 27 16.05 -1.94 -8.24
CA ARG A 27 15.25 -1.00 -9.02
C ARG A 27 14.57 -1.81 -10.13
N TYR A 28 13.28 -1.86 -10.13
CA TYR A 28 12.52 -2.24 -11.31
C TYR A 28 12.69 -1.10 -12.33
N ASN A 29 13.67 -1.27 -13.21
CA ASN A 29 13.85 -0.39 -14.37
C ASN A 29 12.79 -0.78 -15.40
N PHE A 30 11.67 -0.07 -15.41
CA PHE A 30 10.81 -0.01 -16.58
C PHE A 30 11.46 0.93 -17.59
N ARG A 31 12.04 0.37 -18.64
CA ARG A 31 12.37 1.11 -19.85
C ARG A 31 11.11 1.21 -20.71
N PRO A 32 10.67 2.39 -21.10
CA PRO A 32 9.70 2.53 -22.18
C PRO A 32 10.43 2.29 -23.50
N THR A 33 9.89 1.42 -24.36
CA THR A 33 10.29 1.29 -25.76
C THR A 33 9.75 2.47 -26.56
N PRO A 34 10.54 3.08 -27.44
CA PRO A 34 10.04 4.11 -28.33
C PRO A 34 9.32 3.49 -29.52
N HIS A 35 8.15 3.97 -29.85
CA HIS A 35 7.52 3.76 -31.16
C HIS A 35 7.15 5.07 -31.80
N SER A 36 7.70 5.20 -32.96
CA SER A 36 7.58 6.06 -34.12
C SER A 36 6.27 6.82 -34.30
N GLU A 37 6.49 8.09 -34.66
CA GLU A 37 5.55 9.01 -35.31
C GLU A 37 5.00 8.46 -36.64
N LEU A 38 3.74 8.79 -36.94
CA LEU A 38 3.32 9.40 -38.20
C LEU A 38 1.79 9.67 -38.23
N ASP A 39 1.50 10.95 -38.44
CA ASP A 39 0.39 11.62 -39.15
C ASP A 39 -1.05 11.10 -39.12
N SER A 40 -1.98 11.88 -38.62
CA SER A 40 -2.81 12.81 -39.40
C SER A 40 -4.00 13.33 -38.59
N GLU A 41 -4.18 14.65 -38.67
CA GLU A 41 -5.31 15.42 -38.15
C GLU A 41 -6.63 15.03 -38.79
N ARG A 42 -7.68 14.99 -37.97
CA ARG A 42 -9.09 15.45 -38.09
C ARG A 42 -10.10 14.47 -37.48
N HIS A 43 -10.66 14.85 -36.42
CA HIS A 43 -12.04 14.85 -35.95
C HIS A 43 -12.08 14.85 -34.44
N GLU A 44 -12.14 16.05 -33.90
CA GLU A 44 -12.38 16.31 -32.49
C GLU A 44 -13.84 16.03 -32.13
N ASN A 45 -13.99 15.49 -30.91
CA ASN A 45 -15.16 15.49 -30.01
C ASN A 45 -15.98 14.20 -29.83
N SER A 46 -15.45 13.00 -30.13
CA SER A 46 -16.11 11.80 -29.59
C SER A 46 -15.10 10.71 -29.13
N SER A 47 -13.80 10.95 -29.29
CA SER A 47 -12.77 9.94 -29.07
C SER A 47 -12.04 10.04 -27.72
N ASN A 48 -12.24 11.11 -26.95
CA ASN A 48 -11.51 11.32 -25.70
C ASN A 48 -12.05 10.44 -24.56
N ASP A 49 -13.34 10.22 -24.46
CA ASP A 49 -13.92 9.37 -23.41
C ASP A 49 -13.59 7.88 -23.59
N PHE A 50 -13.52 7.40 -24.82
CA PHE A 50 -13.14 6.00 -25.10
C PHE A 50 -11.64 5.73 -24.88
N LYS A 51 -10.77 6.67 -25.22
CA LYS A 51 -9.31 6.56 -24.97
C LYS A 51 -9.00 6.65 -23.49
N ASP A 52 -9.69 7.52 -22.75
CA ASP A 52 -9.55 7.66 -21.31
C ASP A 52 -9.98 6.38 -20.57
N ASN A 53 -11.07 5.75 -20.99
CA ASN A 53 -11.55 4.51 -20.38
C ASN A 53 -10.64 3.30 -20.67
N SER A 54 -10.03 3.21 -21.84
CA SER A 54 -9.07 2.17 -22.21
C SER A 54 -7.71 2.33 -21.49
N MET A 55 -7.23 3.56 -21.34
CA MET A 55 -6.03 3.84 -20.55
C MET A 55 -6.29 3.69 -19.04
N ARG A 56 -7.48 4.05 -18.59
CA ARG A 56 -7.96 3.86 -17.22
C ARG A 56 -8.01 2.40 -16.77
N ALA A 57 -8.29 1.46 -17.68
CA ALA A 57 -8.25 0.03 -17.41
C ALA A 57 -6.82 -0.55 -17.38
N LYS A 58 -5.90 0.01 -18.18
CA LYS A 58 -4.54 -0.54 -18.35
C LYS A 58 -3.67 -0.46 -17.11
N TRP A 59 -3.82 0.57 -16.25
CA TRP A 59 -2.99 0.67 -15.04
C TRP A 59 -3.35 -0.38 -14.00
N ALA A 60 -4.64 -0.66 -13.80
CA ALA A 60 -5.11 -1.65 -12.82
C ALA A 60 -4.62 -3.06 -13.16
N ASN A 61 -4.46 -3.37 -14.46
CA ASN A 61 -3.95 -4.66 -14.92
C ASN A 61 -2.43 -4.84 -14.68
N ARG A 62 -1.71 -3.77 -14.31
CA ARG A 62 -0.28 -3.84 -13.93
C ARG A 62 -0.07 -4.31 -12.49
N PHE A 63 -1.14 -4.38 -11.70
CA PHE A 63 -1.09 -4.79 -10.31
C PHE A 63 -1.93 -6.04 -10.08
N PRO A 64 -1.48 -6.93 -9.19
CA PRO A 64 -2.19 -8.17 -8.95
C PRO A 64 -3.59 -7.90 -8.39
N ARG A 65 -4.57 -8.62 -8.93
CA ARG A 65 -5.84 -8.84 -8.28
C ARG A 65 -5.70 -10.11 -7.46
N TRP A 66 -5.70 -9.98 -6.16
CA TRP A 66 -5.47 -11.09 -5.26
C TRP A 66 -6.65 -12.06 -5.30
N PRO A 67 -6.46 -13.33 -5.75
CA PRO A 67 -7.53 -14.32 -5.70
C PRO A 67 -7.84 -14.70 -4.25
N PRO A 68 -9.05 -15.21 -3.98
CA PRO A 68 -9.36 -15.77 -2.68
C PRO A 68 -8.34 -16.84 -2.28
N HIS A 69 -7.93 -16.86 -1.00
CA HIS A 69 -7.01 -17.84 -0.47
C HIS A 69 -7.76 -18.87 0.38
N ARG A 70 -7.47 -20.16 0.18
CA ARG A 70 -8.13 -21.23 0.91
C ARG A 70 -7.16 -21.92 1.86
N ILE A 71 -7.54 -22.02 3.14
CA ILE A 71 -6.78 -22.70 4.19
C ILE A 71 -7.77 -23.48 5.05
N ASP A 72 -7.51 -24.74 5.34
CA ASP A 72 -8.34 -25.61 6.19
C ASP A 72 -9.83 -25.57 5.82
N GLY A 73 -10.15 -25.57 4.52
CA GLY A 73 -11.52 -25.46 4.02
C GLY A 73 -12.14 -24.05 4.11
N ARG A 74 -11.49 -23.09 4.77
CA ARG A 74 -11.94 -21.71 4.91
C ARG A 74 -11.47 -20.85 3.74
N ILE A 75 -12.37 -20.02 3.22
CA ILE A 75 -12.05 -19.07 2.13
C ILE A 75 -11.83 -17.70 2.72
N TYR A 76 -10.73 -17.08 2.33
CA TYR A 76 -10.35 -15.71 2.70
C TYR A 76 -10.40 -14.81 1.48
N GLU A 77 -11.46 -13.98 1.40
CA GLU A 77 -11.66 -13.06 0.29
C GLU A 77 -10.68 -11.89 0.34
N LEU A 78 -9.98 -11.65 -0.76
CA LEU A 78 -8.95 -10.60 -0.86
C LEU A 78 -9.37 -9.44 -1.78
N SER A 79 -10.64 -9.39 -2.20
CA SER A 79 -11.18 -8.38 -3.10
C SER A 79 -11.04 -6.94 -2.58
N HIS A 80 -11.04 -6.74 -1.26
CA HIS A 80 -10.80 -5.44 -0.62
C HIS A 80 -9.38 -4.89 -0.88
N LEU A 81 -8.44 -5.72 -1.32
CA LEU A 81 -7.07 -5.36 -1.68
C LEU A 81 -6.87 -5.29 -3.20
N HIS A 82 -7.94 -5.33 -4.00
CA HIS A 82 -7.85 -5.08 -5.43
C HIS A 82 -7.50 -3.62 -5.70
N PRO A 83 -6.77 -3.33 -6.79
CA PRO A 83 -6.47 -1.96 -7.19
C PRO A 83 -7.76 -1.14 -7.38
N PHE A 84 -7.76 0.07 -6.83
CA PHE A 84 -8.86 1.02 -7.00
C PHE A 84 -8.33 2.44 -7.17
N ARG A 85 -9.24 3.39 -7.43
CA ARG A 85 -8.92 4.81 -7.56
C ARG A 85 -9.94 5.68 -6.83
N TYR A 86 -9.50 6.86 -6.44
CA TYR A 86 -10.36 7.88 -5.87
C TYR A 86 -9.82 9.29 -6.17
N PRO A 87 -10.69 10.30 -6.23
CA PRO A 87 -10.26 11.68 -6.42
C PRO A 87 -9.73 12.28 -5.11
N LEU A 88 -8.72 13.14 -5.22
CA LEU A 88 -8.22 13.99 -4.14
C LEU A 88 -8.15 15.42 -4.62
N LEU A 89 -8.87 16.34 -3.97
CA LEU A 89 -8.78 17.76 -4.25
C LEU A 89 -7.52 18.34 -3.57
N LEU A 90 -6.57 18.83 -4.37
CA LEU A 90 -5.50 19.67 -3.89
C LEU A 90 -6.00 21.12 -3.85
N PRO A 91 -5.98 21.79 -2.68
CA PRO A 91 -6.47 23.15 -2.55
C PRO A 91 -5.57 24.13 -3.32
N GLU A 92 -6.15 25.26 -3.62
CA GLU A 92 -5.42 26.41 -4.14
C GLU A 92 -4.25 26.79 -3.23
N LYS A 93 -3.15 27.17 -3.83
CA LYS A 93 -1.97 27.76 -3.17
C LYS A 93 -1.53 28.98 -3.95
N LEU A 94 -0.72 29.82 -3.31
CA LEU A 94 -0.08 30.95 -3.97
C LEU A 94 0.53 30.48 -5.31
N ASN A 95 0.06 31.00 -6.44
CA ASN A 95 0.45 30.67 -7.80
C ASN A 95 0.02 29.27 -8.33
N ARG A 96 -0.97 28.61 -7.73
CA ARG A 96 -1.53 27.37 -8.25
C ARG A 96 -3.03 27.28 -7.94
N GLU A 97 -3.82 27.08 -8.96
CA GLU A 97 -5.25 26.79 -8.84
C GLU A 97 -5.51 25.46 -8.10
N SER A 98 -6.71 25.36 -7.54
CA SER A 98 -7.19 24.08 -7.02
C SER A 98 -7.28 23.05 -8.14
N ARG A 99 -6.90 21.81 -7.90
CA ARG A 99 -6.98 20.75 -8.90
C ARG A 99 -7.37 19.42 -8.29
N GLU A 100 -8.15 18.67 -9.00
CA GLU A 100 -8.45 17.28 -8.68
C GLU A 100 -7.34 16.37 -9.21
N VAL A 101 -6.92 15.42 -8.37
CA VAL A 101 -5.88 14.44 -8.67
C VAL A 101 -6.45 13.05 -8.49
N GLU A 102 -6.29 12.18 -9.49
CA GLU A 102 -6.62 10.77 -9.38
C GLU A 102 -5.57 10.03 -8.56
N ILE A 103 -5.96 9.49 -7.43
CA ILE A 103 -5.11 8.60 -6.62
C ILE A 103 -5.38 7.16 -7.03
N ARG A 104 -4.39 6.51 -7.62
CA ARG A 104 -4.39 5.10 -8.03
C ARG A 104 -3.77 4.26 -6.94
N VAL A 105 -4.53 3.34 -6.37
CA VAL A 105 -4.13 2.55 -5.20
C VAL A 105 -3.85 1.11 -5.59
N ALA A 106 -2.71 0.60 -5.16
CA ALA A 106 -2.38 -0.81 -5.29
C ALA A 106 -1.75 -1.34 -4.00
N PHE A 107 -1.94 -2.62 -3.73
CA PHE A 107 -1.49 -3.29 -2.50
C PHE A 107 -0.51 -4.41 -2.83
N SER A 108 0.51 -4.55 -2.00
CA SER A 108 1.44 -5.67 -2.04
C SER A 108 0.90 -6.85 -1.21
N ALA A 109 1.36 -8.06 -1.50
CA ALA A 109 1.07 -9.24 -0.69
C ALA A 109 1.49 -9.09 0.78
N HIS A 110 2.41 -8.19 1.11
CA HIS A 110 2.87 -7.95 2.47
C HIS A 110 1.80 -7.34 3.39
N THR A 111 0.66 -6.95 2.85
CA THR A 111 -0.49 -6.44 3.64
C THR A 111 -1.27 -7.56 4.33
N PHE A 112 -1.25 -8.79 3.80
CA PHE A 112 -1.97 -9.94 4.35
C PHE A 112 -1.09 -11.19 4.54
N THR A 113 0.19 -11.13 4.16
CA THR A 113 1.15 -12.23 4.33
C THR A 113 2.31 -11.82 5.22
N ARG A 114 3.05 -12.80 5.76
CA ARG A 114 4.35 -12.62 6.43
C ARG A 114 5.43 -13.47 5.78
N GLY A 115 6.69 -13.12 6.00
CA GLY A 115 7.81 -14.00 5.67
C GLY A 115 7.74 -15.28 6.48
N CYS A 116 8.20 -16.38 5.91
CA CYS A 116 8.27 -17.69 6.53
C CYS A 116 9.54 -18.44 6.09
N SER A 117 9.81 -19.57 6.73
CA SER A 117 10.79 -20.55 6.29
C SER A 117 10.09 -21.67 5.52
N ILE A 118 10.85 -22.46 4.75
CA ILE A 118 10.33 -23.66 4.06
C ILE A 118 9.80 -24.70 5.07
N ALA A 119 10.34 -24.74 6.28
CA ALA A 119 9.92 -25.68 7.31
C ALA A 119 8.57 -25.33 7.97
N GLU A 120 8.02 -24.15 7.70
CA GLU A 120 6.69 -23.81 8.17
C GLU A 120 5.63 -24.48 7.29
N ASP A 121 4.43 -24.71 7.88
CA ASP A 121 3.31 -25.42 7.29
C ASP A 121 3.04 -24.99 5.82
N PRO A 122 3.17 -25.93 4.84
CA PRO A 122 3.00 -25.64 3.43
C PRO A 122 1.59 -25.13 3.06
N ASP A 123 0.56 -25.54 3.77
CA ASP A 123 -0.83 -25.16 3.47
C ASP A 123 -1.07 -23.67 3.64
N TYR A 124 -0.24 -23.02 4.44
CA TYR A 124 -0.26 -21.57 4.62
C TYR A 124 0.63 -20.81 3.64
N HIS A 125 1.39 -21.51 2.79
CA HIS A 125 2.26 -20.82 1.83
C HIS A 125 1.42 -20.08 0.78
N TYR A 126 1.66 -18.78 0.67
CA TYR A 126 1.03 -17.92 -0.34
C TYR A 126 1.94 -17.73 -1.56
N SER A 127 3.25 -17.66 -1.34
CA SER A 127 4.27 -17.57 -2.38
C SER A 127 5.41 -18.51 -2.02
N THR A 128 5.81 -19.30 -2.98
CA THR A 128 6.95 -20.25 -2.87
C THR A 128 8.19 -19.75 -3.59
N ALA A 129 8.19 -18.48 -4.06
CA ALA A 129 9.36 -17.91 -4.72
C ALA A 129 10.56 -17.91 -3.75
N PRO A 130 11.73 -18.48 -4.15
CA PRO A 130 12.87 -18.69 -3.23
C PRO A 130 13.39 -17.43 -2.53
N ARG A 131 13.18 -16.26 -3.16
CA ARG A 131 13.64 -14.97 -2.64
C ARG A 131 12.58 -14.19 -1.85
N ASP A 132 11.34 -14.62 -1.89
CA ASP A 132 10.21 -14.01 -1.18
C ASP A 132 9.20 -15.08 -0.77
N LEU A 133 9.68 -16.02 0.04
CA LEU A 133 8.83 -17.06 0.60
C LEU A 133 7.87 -16.44 1.62
N ARG A 134 6.59 -16.58 1.36
CA ARG A 134 5.56 -15.94 2.16
C ARG A 134 4.45 -16.91 2.52
N LYS A 135 3.93 -16.76 3.73
CA LYS A 135 2.71 -17.46 4.14
C LYS A 135 1.60 -16.47 4.46
N PHE A 136 0.38 -16.91 4.25
CA PHE A 136 -0.81 -16.19 4.66
C PHE A 136 -0.79 -15.96 6.17
N CYS A 137 -1.22 -14.81 6.60
CA CYS A 137 -1.25 -14.42 8.01
C CYS A 137 -2.66 -13.94 8.39
N PRO A 138 -3.47 -14.78 9.10
CA PRO A 138 -4.85 -14.43 9.46
C PRO A 138 -4.95 -13.07 10.17
N ASN A 139 -4.05 -12.77 11.09
CA ASN A 139 -4.05 -11.49 11.81
C ASN A 139 -3.81 -10.30 10.87
N ARG A 140 -2.90 -10.41 9.89
CA ARG A 140 -2.70 -9.36 8.90
C ARG A 140 -3.89 -9.24 7.96
N TYR A 141 -4.48 -10.36 7.57
CA TYR A 141 -5.69 -10.38 6.75
C TYR A 141 -6.83 -9.63 7.44
N GLU A 142 -7.12 -9.94 8.72
CA GLU A 142 -8.19 -9.25 9.45
C GLU A 142 -7.94 -7.73 9.52
N LEU A 143 -6.72 -7.33 9.86
CA LEU A 143 -6.35 -5.91 9.89
C LEU A 143 -6.34 -5.27 8.49
N SER A 144 -6.12 -6.03 7.43
CA SER A 144 -6.10 -5.48 6.08
C SER A 144 -7.47 -5.01 5.59
N LYS A 145 -8.56 -5.47 6.21
CA LYS A 145 -9.92 -5.08 5.83
C LYS A 145 -10.19 -3.58 5.97
N ILE A 146 -9.48 -2.92 6.88
CA ILE A 146 -9.60 -1.46 7.06
C ILE A 146 -8.72 -0.64 6.10
N LEU A 147 -7.82 -1.28 5.36
CA LEU A 147 -6.86 -0.55 4.50
C LEU A 147 -7.52 0.36 3.46
N PRO A 148 -8.60 -0.04 2.76
CA PRO A 148 -9.26 0.86 1.83
C PRO A 148 -9.73 2.17 2.46
N ASP A 149 -10.22 2.15 3.69
CA ASP A 149 -10.71 3.32 4.41
C ASP A 149 -9.55 4.17 4.95
N VAL A 150 -8.51 3.53 5.49
CA VAL A 150 -7.27 4.21 5.88
C VAL A 150 -6.69 4.98 4.70
N VAL A 151 -6.63 4.34 3.53
CA VAL A 151 -6.06 4.93 2.32
C VAL A 151 -6.88 6.13 1.83
N ARG A 152 -8.22 6.02 1.79
CA ARG A 152 -9.10 7.13 1.37
C ARG A 152 -9.03 8.35 2.30
N SER A 153 -8.64 8.14 3.54
CA SER A 153 -8.56 9.19 4.57
C SER A 153 -7.13 9.66 4.88
N LEU A 154 -6.14 9.34 4.02
CA LEU A 154 -4.74 9.74 4.23
C LEU A 154 -4.55 11.27 4.28
N ASP A 155 -5.40 12.04 3.62
CA ASP A 155 -5.30 13.50 3.57
C ASP A 155 -5.57 14.18 4.92
N VAL A 156 -6.33 13.54 5.80
CA VAL A 156 -6.59 14.01 7.17
C VAL A 156 -5.70 13.34 8.21
N ARG A 157 -4.87 12.37 7.81
CA ARG A 157 -3.99 11.61 8.71
C ARG A 157 -2.60 12.21 8.80
N LYS A 158 -1.92 11.89 9.90
CA LYS A 158 -0.50 12.23 10.09
C LYS A 158 0.36 11.15 9.45
N CYS A 159 1.02 11.46 8.34
CA CYS A 159 2.02 10.59 7.74
C CYS A 159 3.40 10.87 8.34
N PHE A 160 4.24 9.85 8.41
CA PHE A 160 5.58 9.91 8.97
C PHE A 160 6.60 9.41 7.94
N PHE A 161 7.81 9.94 7.96
CA PHE A 161 8.93 9.41 7.21
C PHE A 161 9.44 8.12 7.85
N THR A 162 9.99 7.22 7.01
CA THR A 162 10.76 6.06 7.45
C THR A 162 12.23 6.21 7.04
N ASP A 163 13.09 5.37 7.57
CA ASP A 163 14.51 5.34 7.18
C ASP A 163 14.73 4.72 5.78
N ARG A 164 13.67 4.24 5.12
CA ARG A 164 13.73 3.55 3.82
C ARG A 164 13.17 4.37 2.66
N ASN A 165 13.11 5.67 2.79
CA ASN A 165 12.55 6.58 1.76
C ASN A 165 11.09 6.26 1.36
N ASN A 166 10.29 5.79 2.30
CA ASN A 166 8.85 5.65 2.19
C ASN A 166 8.16 6.30 3.39
N TYR A 167 6.84 6.18 3.47
CA TYR A 167 6.02 6.84 4.49
C TYR A 167 5.17 5.82 5.20
N PHE A 168 4.69 6.14 6.39
CA PHE A 168 3.70 5.33 7.07
C PHE A 168 2.69 6.18 7.84
N VAL A 169 1.54 5.58 8.10
CA VAL A 169 0.54 6.05 9.06
C VAL A 169 0.34 5.01 10.14
N VAL A 170 -0.19 5.45 11.26
CA VAL A 170 -0.50 4.60 12.41
C VAL A 170 -1.99 4.65 12.66
N GLU A 171 -2.56 3.48 12.84
CA GLU A 171 -3.96 3.28 13.23
C GLU A 171 -4.02 2.47 14.53
N LEU A 172 -5.11 2.65 15.27
CA LEU A 172 -5.41 1.93 16.49
C LEU A 172 -6.79 1.27 16.35
N PRO A 173 -6.95 0.30 15.42
CA PRO A 173 -8.24 -0.37 15.24
C PRO A 173 -8.53 -1.29 16.43
N GLU A 174 -9.78 -1.36 16.84
CA GLU A 174 -10.24 -2.39 17.75
C GLU A 174 -10.46 -3.75 17.04
N PRO A 175 -10.11 -4.90 17.62
CA PRO A 175 -9.47 -5.06 18.92
C PRO A 175 -7.94 -5.22 18.79
N LEU A 176 -7.18 -4.14 18.88
CA LEU A 176 -5.73 -4.23 18.91
C LEU A 176 -5.24 -4.25 20.37
N PRO A 177 -4.36 -5.18 20.77
CA PRO A 177 -3.85 -5.23 22.14
C PRO A 177 -3.15 -3.94 22.58
N ALA A 178 -3.26 -3.57 23.84
CA ALA A 178 -2.54 -2.44 24.40
C ALA A 178 -1.03 -2.57 24.14
N GLY A 179 -0.38 -1.46 23.78
CA GLY A 179 1.03 -1.43 23.42
C GLY A 179 1.34 -1.82 21.98
N PHE A 180 0.32 -2.08 21.16
CA PHE A 180 0.48 -2.30 19.72
C PHE A 180 -0.16 -1.18 18.91
N GLU A 181 0.35 -0.97 17.71
CA GLU A 181 -0.18 -0.04 16.71
C GLU A 181 -0.20 -0.71 15.33
N TYR A 182 -1.22 -0.44 14.52
CA TYR A 182 -1.27 -0.89 13.14
C TYR A 182 -0.55 0.12 12.27
N ARG A 183 0.51 -0.32 11.62
CA ARG A 183 1.38 0.50 10.75
C ARG A 183 1.11 0.17 9.31
N VAL A 184 0.81 1.18 8.52
CA VAL A 184 0.57 1.06 7.08
C VAL A 184 1.67 1.81 6.35
N PHE A 185 2.55 1.08 5.67
CA PHE A 185 3.70 1.61 4.93
C PHE A 185 3.34 1.78 3.47
N PHE A 186 3.66 2.93 2.91
CA PHE A 186 3.31 3.27 1.54
C PHE A 186 4.36 4.14 0.85
N ASP A 187 4.26 4.22 -0.48
CA ASP A 187 5.02 5.14 -1.32
C ASP A 187 4.07 5.86 -2.28
N VAL A 188 4.39 7.10 -2.65
CA VAL A 188 3.63 7.91 -3.60
C VAL A 188 4.53 8.25 -4.76
N ARG A 189 4.09 7.92 -5.98
CA ARG A 189 4.87 8.11 -7.22
C ARG A 189 4.04 8.80 -8.28
N GLY A 190 4.68 9.68 -9.05
CA GLY A 190 4.11 10.18 -10.30
C GLY A 190 3.91 9.03 -11.29
N VAL A 191 2.92 9.18 -12.14
CA VAL A 191 2.66 8.32 -13.30
C VAL A 191 2.74 9.15 -14.57
N ALA A 192 2.76 8.52 -15.74
CA ALA A 192 2.89 9.25 -17.01
C ALA A 192 1.65 10.10 -17.33
N GLU A 193 0.49 9.71 -16.81
CA GLU A 193 -0.75 10.43 -17.04
C GLU A 193 -0.83 11.71 -16.21
N PRO A 194 -1.31 12.82 -16.77
CA PRO A 194 -1.45 14.08 -16.05
C PRO A 194 -2.47 13.94 -14.91
N ASN A 195 -2.25 14.69 -13.84
CA ASN A 195 -3.12 14.73 -12.67
C ASN A 195 -3.41 13.35 -12.02
N ALA A 196 -2.50 12.40 -12.16
CA ALA A 196 -2.60 11.10 -11.51
C ALA A 196 -1.33 10.74 -10.74
N VAL A 197 -1.46 10.00 -9.65
CA VAL A 197 -0.35 9.43 -8.89
C VAL A 197 -0.65 7.99 -8.49
N LEU A 198 0.39 7.19 -8.35
CA LEU A 198 0.31 5.85 -7.76
C LEU A 198 0.60 5.94 -6.27
N LEU A 199 -0.35 5.50 -5.47
CA LEU A 199 -0.21 5.21 -4.05
C LEU A 199 -0.04 3.69 -3.87
N PHE A 200 1.17 3.25 -3.58
CA PHE A 200 1.48 1.84 -3.42
C PHE A 200 1.61 1.47 -1.94
N ILE A 201 0.72 0.64 -1.44
CA ILE A 201 0.76 0.11 -0.07
C ILE A 201 1.74 -1.06 -0.04
N GLN A 202 2.91 -0.81 0.53
CA GLN A 202 4.03 -1.75 0.53
C GLN A 202 3.90 -2.83 1.58
N SER A 203 3.35 -2.49 2.76
CA SER A 203 3.19 -3.43 3.88
C SER A 203 2.24 -2.85 4.91
N ALA A 204 1.55 -3.73 5.64
CA ALA A 204 0.76 -3.32 6.79
C ALA A 204 0.78 -4.42 7.86
N TYR A 205 1.01 -4.04 9.13
CA TYR A 205 1.06 -5.00 10.24
C TYR A 205 0.95 -4.32 11.60
N ALA A 206 0.49 -5.09 12.60
CA ALA A 206 0.57 -4.68 13.99
C ALA A 206 2.01 -4.76 14.50
N GLY A 207 2.47 -3.71 15.13
CA GLY A 207 3.82 -3.64 15.72
C GLY A 207 3.80 -3.04 17.11
N ASP A 208 4.77 -3.45 17.96
CA ASP A 208 4.97 -2.93 19.30
C ASP A 208 5.28 -1.41 19.23
N THR A 209 4.53 -0.60 19.97
CA THR A 209 4.69 0.88 20.00
C THR A 209 6.10 1.30 20.43
N ARG A 210 6.79 0.52 21.27
CA ARG A 210 8.17 0.79 21.72
C ARG A 210 9.17 0.66 20.57
N LYS A 211 8.85 -0.13 19.56
CA LYS A 211 9.67 -0.35 18.36
C LYS A 211 9.12 0.42 17.15
N SER A 212 8.46 1.56 17.39
CA SER A 212 7.90 2.37 16.31
C SER A 212 9.04 2.90 15.41
N PRO A 213 8.87 2.82 14.08
CA PRO A 213 9.83 3.40 13.14
C PRO A 213 9.74 4.94 13.07
N ARG A 214 8.90 5.55 13.93
CA ARG A 214 8.92 6.99 14.11
C ARG A 214 10.32 7.35 14.62
N GLY A 215 11.12 8.03 13.81
CA GLY A 215 12.41 8.55 14.24
C GLY A 215 12.26 9.36 15.54
N ARG A 216 13.35 9.60 16.25
CA ARG A 216 13.37 10.28 17.57
C ARG A 216 12.58 11.60 17.62
N ARG A 217 12.28 12.22 16.46
CA ARG A 217 11.52 13.49 16.33
C ARG A 217 10.15 13.33 15.67
N GLY A 218 9.74 12.10 15.26
CA GLY A 218 8.42 11.86 14.66
C GLY A 218 8.13 12.79 13.48
N GLU A 219 9.08 12.92 12.56
CA GLU A 219 8.97 13.82 11.39
C GLU A 219 7.72 13.53 10.59
N LYS A 220 6.85 14.52 10.55
CA LYS A 220 5.52 14.42 9.94
C LYS A 220 5.53 15.05 8.56
N VAL A 221 4.74 14.48 7.67
CA VAL A 221 4.49 15.03 6.34
C VAL A 221 3.00 14.93 6.03
N ARG A 222 2.46 15.92 5.34
CA ARG A 222 1.06 15.88 4.90
C ARG A 222 0.94 15.07 3.62
N PHE A 223 -0.04 14.20 3.52
CA PHE A 223 -0.28 13.39 2.31
C PHE A 223 -0.41 14.25 1.05
N ARG A 224 -1.15 15.35 1.10
CA ARG A 224 -1.27 16.30 -0.03
C ARG A 224 0.08 16.85 -0.51
N MET A 225 1.05 17.02 0.38
CA MET A 225 2.41 17.43 -0.01
C MET A 225 3.12 16.30 -0.78
N LEU A 226 2.96 15.03 -0.34
CA LEU A 226 3.51 13.88 -1.05
C LEU A 226 2.94 13.78 -2.46
N VAL A 227 1.63 13.92 -2.60
CA VAL A 227 0.93 13.92 -3.89
C VAL A 227 1.40 15.06 -4.77
N SER A 228 1.46 16.29 -4.25
CA SER A 228 1.91 17.47 -5.02
C SER A 228 3.34 17.28 -5.55
N LYS A 229 4.24 16.74 -4.73
CA LYS A 229 5.63 16.49 -5.15
C LYS A 229 5.75 15.33 -6.13
N ALA A 230 4.95 14.28 -5.96
CA ALA A 230 4.92 13.16 -6.89
C ALA A 230 4.45 13.58 -8.30
N LEU A 231 3.46 14.50 -8.40
CA LEU A 231 3.05 15.09 -9.67
C LEU A 231 4.15 15.91 -10.37
N GLU A 232 5.08 16.47 -9.60
CA GLU A 232 6.25 17.18 -10.11
C GLU A 232 7.43 16.22 -10.44
N GLY A 233 7.23 14.91 -10.34
CA GLY A 233 8.32 13.92 -10.48
C GLY A 233 9.34 13.96 -9.33
N GLN A 234 9.02 14.64 -8.23
CA GLN A 234 9.89 14.84 -7.09
C GLN A 234 9.49 13.99 -5.90
N ARG A 235 10.44 13.72 -5.02
CA ARG A 235 10.18 13.15 -3.69
C ARG A 235 10.34 14.21 -2.61
N VAL A 236 9.51 14.11 -1.59
CA VAL A 236 9.69 14.93 -0.39
C VAL A 236 10.92 14.41 0.35
N LYS A 237 11.91 15.27 0.53
CA LYS A 237 13.10 14.95 1.32
C LYS A 237 12.77 15.02 2.80
N ARG A 238 13.34 14.09 3.57
CA ARG A 238 13.29 14.13 5.02
C ARG A 238 14.03 15.38 5.48
N PRO A 239 13.50 16.17 6.44
CA PRO A 239 14.26 17.24 7.07
C PRO A 239 15.54 16.69 7.73
N PRO A 240 16.62 17.47 7.78
CA PRO A 240 17.88 17.08 8.39
C PRO A 240 17.79 16.88 9.92
#